data_8320344e8a003d42826f01b831344ad3
#
_entry.id   8320344e8a003d42826f01b831344ad3
#
_cell.length_a   1.000
_cell.length_b   1.000
_cell.length_c   1.000
_cell.angle_alpha   90.00
_cell.angle_beta   90.00
_cell.angle_gamma   90.00
#
_symmetry.space_group_name_H-M   'P 1'
#
loop_
_entity.id
_entity.type
_entity.pdbx_description
1 polymer ?
#
loop_
_entity_poly.entity_id
_entity_poly.type
_entity_poly.pdbx_seq_one_letter_code
_entity_poly.pdbx_strand_id
1 'polypeptide(L)'
;MYDTNANVMKQNLETEMAESVDLNELVNFELLVLVNVLLHSSYQFVLLRSVSDSLAMQGSSWITQKKDNKCRDAAVQILNWIQENNGYLELADISKPTFIEAELDGEYIFARWDEVEKWIEDQVVYIKGKIRHSHYEKKTEVIMMLERLLSQILTNE
;
A
#
# COMPACT_ATOMS: atom_id res chain seq x y z
N MET A 1 3.26 -41.53 34.76
CA MET A 1 2.02 -40.87 34.29
C MET A 1 2.36 -39.56 33.59
N TYR A 2 1.92 -39.42 32.43
CA TYR A 2 2.21 -38.23 31.64
C TYR A 2 1.54 -36.98 32.19
N ASP A 3 2.29 -35.90 32.32
CA ASP A 3 1.73 -34.61 32.52
C ASP A 3 1.31 -34.01 31.15
N THR A 4 0.18 -34.50 30.67
CA THR A 4 -0.39 -34.17 29.38
C THR A 4 -0.73 -32.66 29.29
N ASN A 5 -1.06 -32.04 30.42
CA ASN A 5 -1.40 -30.61 30.49
C ASN A 5 -0.18 -29.72 30.27
N ALA A 6 0.98 -30.07 30.85
CA ALA A 6 2.20 -29.31 30.67
C ALA A 6 2.69 -29.36 29.22
N ASN A 7 2.57 -30.54 28.55
CA ASN A 7 2.94 -30.68 27.16
C ASN A 7 2.00 -29.88 26.22
N VAL A 8 0.71 -29.88 26.49
CA VAL A 8 -0.28 -29.12 25.71
C VAL A 8 -0.02 -27.60 25.87
N MET A 9 0.24 -27.14 27.10
CA MET A 9 0.57 -25.73 27.37
C MET A 9 1.82 -25.30 26.64
N LYS A 10 2.87 -26.14 26.62
CA LYS A 10 4.11 -25.86 25.91
C LYS A 10 3.89 -25.76 24.40
N GLN A 11 3.13 -26.69 23.82
CA GLN A 11 2.78 -26.68 22.41
C GLN A 11 1.97 -25.43 22.04
N ASN A 12 1.01 -25.03 22.89
CA ASN A 12 0.22 -23.83 22.66
C ASN A 12 1.11 -22.58 22.68
N LEU A 13 2.04 -22.48 23.61
CA LEU A 13 3.00 -21.37 23.69
C LEU A 13 3.90 -21.30 22.45
N GLU A 14 4.44 -22.45 22.02
CA GLU A 14 5.26 -22.50 20.80
C GLU A 14 4.45 -22.11 19.56
N THR A 15 3.20 -22.55 19.47
CA THR A 15 2.29 -22.18 18.38
C THR A 15 1.98 -20.69 18.39
N GLU A 16 1.69 -20.12 19.56
CA GLU A 16 1.44 -18.68 19.69
C GLU A 16 2.66 -17.84 19.30
N MET A 17 3.86 -18.27 19.70
CA MET A 17 5.10 -17.60 19.32
C MET A 17 5.34 -17.67 17.81
N ALA A 18 5.13 -18.84 17.21
CA ALA A 18 5.26 -19.02 15.77
C ALA A 18 4.23 -18.20 15.01
N GLU A 19 2.97 -18.17 15.46
CA GLU A 19 1.93 -17.33 14.88
C GLU A 19 2.27 -15.85 14.97
N SER A 20 2.85 -15.40 16.08
CA SER A 20 3.27 -14.00 16.24
C SER A 20 4.36 -13.61 15.25
N VAL A 21 5.36 -14.49 15.02
CA VAL A 21 6.42 -14.28 14.02
C VAL A 21 5.81 -14.27 12.61
N ASP A 22 4.93 -15.24 12.31
CA ASP A 22 4.24 -15.31 11.02
C ASP A 22 3.38 -14.09 10.77
N LEU A 23 2.73 -13.54 11.80
CA LEU A 23 1.92 -12.32 11.67
C LEU A 23 2.79 -11.10 11.36
N ASN A 24 3.96 -10.97 11.99
CA ASN A 24 4.89 -9.90 11.68
C ASN A 24 5.37 -9.97 10.22
N GLU A 25 5.74 -11.15 9.77
CA GLU A 25 6.15 -11.36 8.38
C GLU A 25 5.00 -11.09 7.40
N LEU A 26 3.80 -11.54 7.74
CA LEU A 26 2.61 -11.34 6.93
C LEU A 26 2.29 -9.84 6.80
N VAL A 27 2.31 -9.10 7.91
CA VAL A 27 2.04 -7.66 7.90
C VAL A 27 3.11 -6.93 7.09
N ASN A 28 4.39 -7.26 7.28
CA ASN A 28 5.47 -6.67 6.49
C ASN A 28 5.29 -6.97 5.00
N PHE A 29 4.95 -8.20 4.65
CA PHE A 29 4.70 -8.57 3.26
C PHE A 29 3.55 -7.75 2.66
N GLU A 30 2.43 -7.63 3.35
CA GLU A 30 1.28 -6.86 2.87
C GLU A 30 1.61 -5.38 2.72
N LEU A 31 2.38 -4.82 3.65
CA LEU A 31 2.83 -3.44 3.56
C LEU A 31 3.80 -3.22 2.38
N LEU A 32 4.68 -4.17 2.10
CA LEU A 32 5.56 -4.10 0.93
C LEU A 32 4.78 -4.23 -0.39
N VAL A 33 3.73 -5.04 -0.42
CA VAL A 33 2.82 -5.08 -1.57
C VAL A 33 2.16 -3.72 -1.79
N LEU A 34 1.72 -3.07 -0.72
CA LEU A 34 1.15 -1.72 -0.82
C LEU A 34 2.19 -0.70 -1.32
N VAL A 35 3.43 -0.78 -0.86
CA VAL A 35 4.51 0.09 -1.38
C VAL A 35 4.66 -0.10 -2.89
N ASN A 36 4.63 -1.34 -3.38
CA ASN A 36 4.66 -1.60 -4.82
C ASN A 36 3.46 -0.99 -5.55
N VAL A 37 2.27 -1.11 -4.99
CA VAL A 37 1.05 -0.48 -5.56
C VAL A 37 1.22 1.03 -5.64
N LEU A 38 1.75 1.65 -4.59
CA LEU A 38 1.96 3.11 -4.54
C LEU A 38 3.01 3.56 -5.56
N LEU A 39 4.12 2.85 -5.68
CA LEU A 39 5.16 3.18 -6.64
C LEU A 39 4.70 2.96 -8.09
N HIS A 40 3.95 1.90 -8.34
CA HIS A 40 3.34 1.66 -9.65
C HIS A 40 2.32 2.77 -9.99
N SER A 41 1.54 3.18 -9.00
CA SER A 41 0.58 4.30 -9.15
C SER A 41 1.29 5.61 -9.45
N SER A 42 2.40 5.88 -8.77
CA SER A 42 3.27 7.03 -9.03
C SER A 42 3.73 7.03 -10.49
N TYR A 43 4.19 5.89 -11.01
CA TYR A 43 4.56 5.74 -12.41
C TYR A 43 3.41 6.08 -13.35
N GLN A 44 2.21 5.59 -13.07
CA GLN A 44 1.03 5.88 -13.87
C GLN A 44 0.72 7.39 -13.87
N PHE A 45 0.83 8.05 -12.72
CA PHE A 45 0.62 9.49 -12.64
C PHE A 45 1.68 10.28 -13.43
N VAL A 46 2.92 9.84 -13.43
CA VAL A 46 3.97 10.46 -14.25
C VAL A 46 3.61 10.42 -15.74
N LEU A 47 3.13 9.27 -16.21
CA LEU A 47 2.70 9.11 -17.60
C LEU A 47 1.46 9.97 -17.91
N LEU A 48 0.49 10.00 -17.00
CA LEU A 48 -0.70 10.84 -17.16
C LEU A 48 -0.37 12.33 -17.16
N ARG A 49 0.64 12.74 -16.40
CA ARG A 49 1.17 14.10 -16.44
C ARG A 49 1.72 14.43 -17.82
N SER A 50 2.51 13.54 -18.40
CA SER A 50 3.04 13.71 -19.74
C SER A 50 1.92 13.85 -20.79
N VAL A 51 0.87 13.05 -20.67
CA VAL A 51 -0.32 13.17 -21.54
C VAL A 51 -1.01 14.52 -21.33
N SER A 52 -1.17 14.96 -20.09
CA SER A 52 -1.76 16.28 -19.77
C SER A 52 -0.96 17.40 -20.39
N ASP A 53 0.35 17.34 -20.30
CA ASP A 53 1.24 18.35 -20.89
C ASP A 53 1.11 18.39 -22.42
N SER A 54 1.02 17.23 -23.05
CA SER A 54 0.85 17.13 -24.51
C SER A 54 -0.49 17.68 -25.00
N LEU A 55 -1.50 17.65 -24.14
CA LEU A 55 -2.83 18.21 -24.42
C LEU A 55 -2.97 19.66 -23.95
N ALA A 56 -1.90 20.27 -23.47
CA ALA A 56 -1.88 21.63 -22.90
C ALA A 56 -2.85 21.82 -21.73
N MET A 57 -3.07 20.77 -20.96
CA MET A 57 -3.95 20.76 -19.77
C MET A 57 -3.13 21.02 -18.50
N GLN A 58 -2.73 22.26 -18.28
CA GLN A 58 -1.83 22.63 -17.18
C GLN A 58 -2.40 22.30 -15.79
N GLY A 59 -3.70 22.50 -15.59
CA GLY A 59 -4.37 22.17 -14.34
C GLY A 59 -4.30 20.68 -14.03
N SER A 60 -4.58 19.84 -15.02
CA SER A 60 -4.46 18.38 -14.89
C SER A 60 -3.04 17.94 -14.64
N SER A 61 -2.06 18.54 -15.32
CA SER A 61 -0.64 18.24 -15.13
C SER A 61 -0.24 18.53 -13.68
N TRP A 62 -0.63 19.65 -13.13
CA TRP A 62 -0.30 20.06 -11.77
C TRP A 62 -0.93 19.13 -10.72
N ILE A 63 -2.21 18.80 -10.88
CA ILE A 63 -2.90 17.88 -9.97
C ILE A 63 -2.27 16.50 -10.03
N THR A 64 -1.96 16.02 -11.23
CA THR A 64 -1.32 14.71 -11.43
C THR A 64 0.06 14.65 -10.77
N GLN A 65 0.83 15.73 -10.85
CA GLN A 65 2.11 15.84 -10.14
C GLN A 65 1.94 15.73 -8.63
N LYS A 66 0.93 16.38 -8.07
CA LYS A 66 0.62 16.27 -6.65
C LYS A 66 0.28 14.84 -6.25
N LYS A 67 -0.53 14.16 -7.05
CA LYS A 67 -0.91 12.76 -6.82
C LYS A 67 0.31 11.83 -6.84
N ASP A 68 1.21 12.03 -7.80
CA ASP A 68 2.48 11.31 -7.87
C ASP A 68 3.29 11.51 -6.58
N ASN A 69 3.49 12.74 -6.17
CA ASN A 69 4.25 13.07 -4.97
C ASN A 69 3.64 12.43 -3.71
N LYS A 70 2.32 12.47 -3.57
CA LYS A 70 1.62 11.88 -2.43
C LYS A 70 1.82 10.35 -2.37
N CYS A 71 1.79 9.68 -3.51
CA CYS A 71 2.05 8.24 -3.57
C CYS A 71 3.47 7.89 -3.15
N ARG A 72 4.45 8.65 -3.62
CA ARG A 72 5.86 8.45 -3.24
C ARG A 72 6.07 8.70 -1.75
N ASP A 73 5.53 9.79 -1.22
CA ASP A 73 5.65 10.13 0.19
C ASP A 73 5.02 9.05 1.08
N ALA A 74 3.86 8.54 0.67
CA ALA A 74 3.20 7.44 1.39
C ALA A 74 4.06 6.17 1.38
N ALA A 75 4.66 5.83 0.24
CA ALA A 75 5.56 4.68 0.13
C ALA A 75 6.74 4.81 1.08
N VAL A 76 7.38 5.98 1.14
CA VAL A 76 8.50 6.25 2.06
C VAL A 76 8.07 6.11 3.52
N GLN A 77 6.90 6.64 3.88
CA GLN A 77 6.39 6.53 5.25
C GLN A 77 6.16 5.08 5.65
N ILE A 78 5.63 4.25 4.76
CA ILE A 78 5.45 2.81 5.02
C ILE A 78 6.80 2.11 5.18
N LEU A 79 7.77 2.39 4.31
CA LEU A 79 9.11 1.82 4.41
C LEU A 79 9.78 2.22 5.73
N ASN A 80 9.65 3.47 6.14
CA ASN A 80 10.19 3.94 7.42
C ASN A 80 9.54 3.20 8.60
N TRP A 81 8.23 3.00 8.55
CA TRP A 81 7.52 2.25 9.59
C TRP A 81 8.04 0.81 9.68
N ILE A 82 8.23 0.14 8.54
CA ILE A 82 8.76 -1.22 8.50
C ILE A 82 10.15 -1.28 9.13
N GLN A 83 11.04 -0.35 8.80
CA GLN A 83 12.39 -0.28 9.37
C GLN A 83 12.36 -0.04 10.88
N GLU A 84 11.55 0.90 11.33
CA GLU A 84 11.41 1.22 12.75
C GLU A 84 10.88 0.05 13.57
N ASN A 85 10.16 -0.86 12.93
CA ASN A 85 9.60 -2.05 13.56
C ASN A 85 10.38 -3.32 13.22
N ASN A 86 11.65 -3.17 12.86
CA ASN A 86 12.59 -4.27 12.59
C ASN A 86 12.15 -5.20 11.45
N GLY A 87 11.38 -4.68 10.51
CA GLY A 87 10.98 -5.42 9.32
C GLY A 87 12.09 -5.47 8.28
N TYR A 88 12.00 -6.45 7.39
CA TYR A 88 12.94 -6.63 6.29
C TYR A 88 12.41 -5.94 5.04
N LEU A 89 13.25 -5.14 4.38
CA LEU A 89 12.89 -4.42 3.17
C LEU A 89 13.32 -5.20 1.95
N GLU A 90 12.39 -5.92 1.35
CA GLU A 90 12.59 -6.60 0.08
C GLU A 90 11.44 -6.22 -0.86
N LEU A 91 11.76 -5.38 -1.85
CA LEU A 91 10.77 -4.94 -2.82
C LEU A 91 10.80 -5.83 -4.05
N ALA A 92 9.61 -6.20 -4.51
CA ALA A 92 9.46 -6.86 -5.80
C ALA A 92 9.66 -5.86 -6.95
N ASP A 93 9.92 -6.37 -8.14
CA ASP A 93 10.02 -5.54 -9.33
C ASP A 93 8.72 -4.80 -9.59
N ILE A 94 8.84 -3.51 -9.95
CA ILE A 94 7.69 -2.69 -10.29
C ILE A 94 7.40 -2.89 -11.77
N SER A 95 6.18 -3.35 -12.07
CA SER A 95 5.74 -3.54 -13.45
C SER A 95 5.66 -2.20 -14.17
N LYS A 96 6.07 -2.18 -15.44
CA LYS A 96 5.85 -1.02 -16.29
C LYS A 96 4.34 -0.80 -16.46
N PRO A 97 3.82 0.41 -16.17
CA PRO A 97 2.45 0.71 -16.53
C PRO A 97 2.31 0.73 -18.05
N THR A 98 1.29 0.04 -18.53
CA THR A 98 0.98 0.03 -19.97
C THR A 98 -0.25 0.89 -20.21
N PHE A 99 -0.12 1.84 -21.15
CA PHE A 99 -1.29 2.52 -21.67
C PHE A 99 -1.82 1.70 -22.85
N ILE A 100 -3.11 1.42 -22.83
CA ILE A 100 -3.79 0.96 -24.01
C ILE A 100 -3.83 2.16 -24.97
N GLU A 101 -3.42 1.95 -26.23
CA GLU A 101 -3.56 2.96 -27.27
C GLU A 101 -5.03 3.25 -27.51
N ALA A 102 -5.58 4.15 -26.72
CA ALA A 102 -6.90 4.71 -26.89
C ALA A 102 -6.74 6.19 -27.21
N GLU A 103 -7.83 6.84 -27.58
CA GLU A 103 -7.83 8.29 -27.73
C GLU A 103 -7.43 8.94 -26.41
N LEU A 104 -6.24 9.53 -26.39
CA LEU A 104 -5.71 10.19 -25.21
C LEU A 104 -6.31 11.60 -25.12
N ASP A 105 -7.45 11.72 -24.44
CA ASP A 105 -8.15 12.98 -24.20
C ASP A 105 -8.28 13.25 -22.70
N GLY A 106 -8.92 14.37 -22.36
CA GLY A 106 -9.12 14.76 -20.97
C GLY A 106 -9.97 13.74 -20.18
N GLU A 107 -10.97 13.14 -20.82
CA GLU A 107 -11.82 12.12 -20.19
C GLU A 107 -11.01 10.88 -19.83
N TYR A 108 -10.09 10.47 -20.70
CA TYR A 108 -9.19 9.37 -20.44
C TYR A 108 -8.34 9.62 -19.19
N ILE A 109 -7.79 10.84 -19.05
CA ILE A 109 -6.96 11.21 -17.91
C ILE A 109 -7.76 11.10 -16.62
N PHE A 110 -8.95 11.68 -16.57
CA PHE A 110 -9.80 11.65 -15.37
C PHE A 110 -10.25 10.22 -15.02
N ALA A 111 -10.66 9.45 -16.02
CA ALA A 111 -11.04 8.06 -15.83
C ALA A 111 -9.88 7.25 -15.27
N ARG A 112 -8.67 7.49 -15.76
CA ARG A 112 -7.48 6.77 -15.31
C ARG A 112 -7.06 7.18 -13.90
N TRP A 113 -7.23 8.45 -13.51
CA TRP A 113 -7.03 8.89 -12.13
C TRP A 113 -7.92 8.10 -11.17
N ASP A 114 -9.20 8.02 -11.50
CA ASP A 114 -10.17 7.30 -10.68
C ASP A 114 -9.82 5.82 -10.55
N GLU A 115 -9.39 5.18 -11.63
CA GLU A 115 -8.95 3.79 -11.61
C GLU A 115 -7.75 3.57 -10.70
N VAL A 116 -6.74 4.44 -10.80
CA VAL A 116 -5.52 4.34 -9.98
C VAL A 116 -5.85 4.56 -8.51
N GLU A 117 -6.63 5.59 -8.21
CA GLU A 117 -7.04 5.88 -6.83
C GLU A 117 -7.88 4.76 -6.24
N LYS A 118 -8.79 4.19 -7.02
CA LYS A 118 -9.61 3.06 -6.60
C LYS A 118 -8.74 1.84 -6.31
N TRP A 119 -7.75 1.57 -7.12
CA TRP A 119 -6.82 0.47 -6.90
C TRP A 119 -6.08 0.61 -5.58
N ILE A 120 -5.58 1.81 -5.29
CA ILE A 120 -4.92 2.12 -4.01
C ILE A 120 -5.90 1.91 -2.85
N GLU A 121 -7.11 2.47 -2.95
CA GLU A 121 -8.15 2.35 -1.93
C GLU A 121 -8.51 0.89 -1.67
N ASP A 122 -8.76 0.12 -2.71
CA ASP A 122 -9.10 -1.30 -2.60
C ASP A 122 -7.99 -2.09 -1.92
N GLN A 123 -6.72 -1.79 -2.24
CA GLN A 123 -5.58 -2.45 -1.60
C GLN A 123 -5.49 -2.09 -0.11
N VAL A 124 -5.68 -0.83 0.24
CA VAL A 124 -5.66 -0.38 1.64
C VAL A 124 -6.79 -1.03 2.43
N VAL A 125 -8.01 -1.06 1.88
CA VAL A 125 -9.17 -1.70 2.51
C VAL A 125 -8.92 -3.19 2.74
N TYR A 126 -8.36 -3.88 1.77
CA TYR A 126 -8.00 -5.29 1.88
C TYR A 126 -7.00 -5.52 3.01
N ILE A 127 -5.92 -4.74 3.07
CA ILE A 127 -4.90 -4.88 4.10
C ILE A 127 -5.45 -4.56 5.49
N LYS A 128 -6.22 -3.49 5.61
CA LYS A 128 -6.86 -3.11 6.88
C LYS A 128 -7.78 -4.22 7.42
N GLY A 129 -8.59 -4.79 6.54
CA GLY A 129 -9.47 -5.89 6.91
C GLY A 129 -8.69 -7.10 7.41
N LYS A 130 -7.63 -7.46 6.71
CA LYS A 130 -6.78 -8.59 7.07
C LYS A 130 -6.08 -8.37 8.41
N ILE A 131 -5.55 -7.18 8.64
CA ILE A 131 -4.86 -6.83 9.90
C ILE A 131 -5.85 -6.73 11.06
N ARG A 132 -7.03 -6.14 10.84
CA ARG A 132 -8.06 -5.94 11.88
C ARG A 132 -8.53 -7.26 12.48
N HIS A 133 -8.62 -8.31 11.66
CA HIS A 133 -9.07 -9.64 12.11
C HIS A 133 -7.93 -10.51 12.62
N SER A 134 -6.70 -10.01 12.61
CA SER A 134 -5.54 -10.72 13.13
C SER A 134 -5.30 -10.40 14.61
N HIS A 135 -4.40 -11.15 15.24
CA HIS A 135 -3.92 -10.88 16.60
C HIS A 135 -2.62 -10.07 16.59
N TYR A 136 -2.35 -9.34 15.51
CA TYR A 136 -1.15 -8.53 15.40
C TYR A 136 -1.12 -7.44 16.47
N GLU A 137 -0.05 -7.39 17.25
CA GLU A 137 0.08 -6.52 18.41
C GLU A 137 -0.04 -5.02 18.08
N LYS A 138 0.55 -4.62 16.94
CA LYS A 138 0.57 -3.22 16.49
C LYS A 138 -0.52 -2.90 15.46
N LYS A 139 -1.59 -3.69 15.42
CA LYS A 139 -2.64 -3.53 14.40
C LYS A 139 -3.29 -2.16 14.40
N THR A 140 -3.55 -1.60 15.57
CA THR A 140 -4.17 -0.28 15.69
C THR A 140 -3.28 0.80 15.08
N GLU A 141 -1.98 0.75 15.38
CA GLU A 141 -0.98 1.68 14.85
C GLU A 141 -0.91 1.63 13.32
N VAL A 142 -0.85 0.42 12.76
CA VAL A 142 -0.81 0.21 11.30
C VAL A 142 -2.09 0.69 10.63
N ILE A 143 -3.24 0.34 11.17
CA ILE A 143 -4.55 0.75 10.61
C ILE A 143 -4.66 2.27 10.59
N MET A 144 -4.28 2.94 11.68
CA MET A 144 -4.31 4.40 11.76
C MET A 144 -3.36 5.04 10.74
N MET A 145 -2.17 4.48 10.56
CA MET A 145 -1.23 4.94 9.54
C MET A 145 -1.83 4.81 8.14
N LEU A 146 -2.41 3.66 7.82
CA LEU A 146 -3.00 3.40 6.50
C LEU A 146 -4.19 4.33 6.22
N GLU A 147 -5.03 4.58 7.20
CA GLU A 147 -6.17 5.51 7.06
C GLU A 147 -5.70 6.94 6.80
N ARG A 148 -4.68 7.37 7.53
CA ARG A 148 -4.08 8.70 7.33
C ARG A 148 -3.49 8.84 5.93
N LEU A 149 -2.70 7.86 5.50
CA LEU A 149 -2.07 7.89 4.18
C LEU A 149 -3.10 7.88 3.06
N LEU A 150 -4.12 7.06 3.17
CA LEU A 150 -5.20 7.01 2.17
C LEU A 150 -5.93 8.36 2.08
N SER A 151 -6.24 8.96 3.23
CA SER A 151 -6.87 10.28 3.25
C SER A 151 -6.01 11.33 2.55
N GLN A 152 -4.69 11.31 2.77
CA GLN A 152 -3.77 12.22 2.11
C GLN A 152 -3.72 12.01 0.60
N ILE A 153 -3.74 10.77 0.14
CA ILE A 153 -3.67 10.43 -1.28
C ILE A 153 -4.95 10.84 -2.01
N LEU A 154 -6.12 10.60 -1.42
CA LEU A 154 -7.41 10.86 -2.04
C LEU A 154 -7.83 12.34 -1.98
N THR A 155 -7.14 13.15 -1.19
CA THR A 155 -7.40 14.59 -1.11
C THR A 155 -6.84 15.29 -2.34
N ASN A 156 -7.64 16.18 -2.96
CA ASN A 156 -7.22 16.96 -4.13
C ASN A 156 -6.56 18.30 -3.75
N GLU A 157 -6.34 18.53 -2.49
CA GLU A 157 -5.67 19.72 -1.96
C GLU A 157 -4.15 19.64 -1.98
#